data_2a2fcaf4484569ef2b7c7ac437523c85
#
_entry.id   2a2fcaf4484569ef2b7c7ac437523c85
#
_cell.length_a   1.000
_cell.length_b   1.000
_cell.length_c   1.000
_cell.angle_alpha   90.00
_cell.angle_beta   90.00
_cell.angle_gamma   90.00
#
_symmetry.space_group_name_H-M   'P 1'
#
loop_
_entity.id
_entity.type
_entity.pdbx_description
1 polymer ?
#
loop_
_entity_poly.entity_id
_entity_poly.type
_entity_poly.pdbx_seq_one_letter_code
_entity_poly.pdbx_strand_id
1 'polypeptide(L)'
;MLRYVLQKAFWYLLTFVCAVALNFALPRLGDNNPVDIIMGQAGKGLSPTEAQKKKAELLVSFGMAEVDENGNVIYEPETDANGNVVMQKVPQLDENGQPVVNVVKVVDEAGNPVMVERQKLDEAGNPVFVEKAPAVEKGKKGKKAKKAKKVKAKKGKAAKAAPAVEKVPVMETVQAERIDTVMVDQPVLKTDPKLASAVSQFFRYVGNVFHGDLGLSYQNNEPVTNVIKKSLPWTLAIQAPTILLGWIVGNLLGAFAAYKRGIFDKVFFPCAMFLNGVPFFVFGMLLVAFFSITLGWFPAMGAYSPDIPELTFSWSCFKSVSWYYVLPFFSVFPILLSGQATGMRSMSIYELGTDYMKYAKWLGLREGKIISYVFRNAMLPQLTGLAQSLGAMVGGALITEMIFSYPGLGMAMLNAIQKNDYATIQGCTLMISTCVLVANFAVDVLIAVFDPRVKAGLQMGGK
;
A
#
# COMPACT_ATOMS: atom_id res chain seq x y z
N MET A 1 40.83 -5.90 -0.55
CA MET A 1 39.63 -5.59 0.23
C MET A 1 38.52 -4.99 -0.60
N LEU A 2 38.77 -3.89 -1.33
CA LEU A 2 37.76 -3.25 -2.18
C LEU A 2 37.11 -4.24 -3.17
N ARG A 3 37.90 -5.07 -3.87
CA ARG A 3 37.40 -6.08 -4.83
C ARG A 3 36.46 -7.10 -4.17
N TYR A 4 36.76 -7.54 -2.95
CA TYR A 4 35.89 -8.44 -2.18
C TYR A 4 34.56 -7.78 -1.82
N VAL A 5 34.64 -6.54 -1.28
CA VAL A 5 33.44 -5.78 -0.92
C VAL A 5 32.56 -5.52 -2.15
N LEU A 6 33.16 -5.13 -3.28
CA LEU A 6 32.43 -4.93 -4.53
C LEU A 6 31.78 -6.21 -5.06
N GLN A 7 32.52 -7.36 -5.00
CA GLN A 7 31.98 -8.65 -5.40
C GLN A 7 30.79 -9.05 -4.49
N LYS A 8 30.90 -8.87 -3.19
CA LYS A 8 29.80 -9.13 -2.25
C LYS A 8 28.61 -8.18 -2.51
N ALA A 9 28.88 -6.89 -2.69
CA ALA A 9 27.84 -5.90 -3.02
C ALA A 9 27.09 -6.29 -4.29
N PHE A 10 27.80 -6.78 -5.34
CA PHE A 10 27.16 -7.27 -6.55
C PHE A 10 26.19 -8.43 -6.27
N TRP A 11 26.64 -9.45 -5.49
CA TRP A 11 25.79 -10.60 -5.17
C TRP A 11 24.58 -10.19 -4.31
N TYR A 12 24.75 -9.29 -3.35
CA TYR A 12 23.62 -8.76 -2.55
C TYR A 12 22.65 -7.93 -3.40
N LEU A 13 23.16 -7.14 -4.34
CA LEU A 13 22.33 -6.41 -5.30
C LEU A 13 21.53 -7.38 -6.18
N LEU A 14 22.18 -8.42 -6.70
CA LEU A 14 21.49 -9.45 -7.47
C LEU A 14 20.40 -10.15 -6.67
N THR A 15 20.71 -10.51 -5.41
CA THR A 15 19.72 -11.10 -4.49
C THR A 15 18.56 -10.15 -4.23
N PHE A 16 18.84 -8.85 -4.06
CA PHE A 16 17.81 -7.84 -3.91
C PHE A 16 16.89 -7.74 -5.13
N VAL A 17 17.46 -7.72 -6.33
CA VAL A 17 16.68 -7.72 -7.59
C VAL A 17 15.79 -8.97 -7.69
N CYS A 18 16.33 -10.14 -7.33
CA CYS A 18 15.54 -11.38 -7.28
C CYS A 18 14.41 -11.28 -6.23
N ALA A 19 14.68 -10.72 -5.07
CA ALA A 19 13.66 -10.51 -4.04
C ALA A 19 12.55 -9.56 -4.51
N VAL A 20 12.92 -8.47 -5.20
CA VAL A 20 11.96 -7.53 -5.82
C VAL A 20 11.10 -8.25 -6.86
N ALA A 21 11.73 -9.07 -7.73
CA ALA A 21 11.02 -9.83 -8.77
C ALA A 21 10.04 -10.85 -8.16
N LEU A 22 10.45 -11.60 -7.15
CA LEU A 22 9.59 -12.54 -6.43
C LEU A 22 8.45 -11.82 -5.72
N ASN A 23 8.74 -10.72 -5.04
CA ASN A 23 7.74 -9.92 -4.34
C ASN A 23 6.68 -9.34 -5.29
N PHE A 24 7.10 -8.96 -6.51
CA PHE A 24 6.19 -8.56 -7.57
C PHE A 24 5.34 -9.73 -8.10
N ALA A 25 5.95 -10.90 -8.30
CA ALA A 25 5.31 -12.05 -8.93
C ALA A 25 4.29 -12.74 -8.00
N LEU A 26 4.61 -12.90 -6.70
CA LEU A 26 3.81 -13.68 -5.76
C LEU A 26 2.32 -13.34 -5.73
N PRO A 27 1.88 -12.07 -5.61
CA PRO A 27 0.46 -11.74 -5.61
C PRO A 27 -0.22 -11.93 -6.97
N ARG A 28 0.57 -12.06 -8.05
CA ARG A 28 0.09 -12.20 -9.44
C ARG A 28 0.08 -13.65 -9.94
N LEU A 29 0.69 -14.56 -9.20
CA LEU A 29 0.67 -16.01 -9.49
C LEU A 29 -0.62 -16.68 -8.98
N GLY A 30 -1.38 -16.02 -8.11
CA GLY A 30 -2.68 -16.52 -7.65
C GLY A 30 -3.75 -16.34 -8.74
N ASP A 31 -4.72 -17.25 -8.76
CA ASP A 31 -5.85 -17.21 -9.72
C ASP A 31 -6.75 -15.97 -9.53
N ASN A 32 -6.64 -15.28 -8.41
CA ASN A 32 -7.45 -14.10 -8.09
C ASN A 32 -6.61 -12.82 -8.17
N ASN A 33 -7.04 -11.90 -9.03
CA ASN A 33 -6.48 -10.55 -9.06
C ASN A 33 -6.67 -9.86 -7.69
N PRO A 34 -5.62 -9.28 -7.08
CA PRO A 34 -5.72 -8.54 -5.82
C PRO A 34 -6.85 -7.50 -5.82
N VAL A 35 -7.07 -6.83 -6.94
CA VAL A 35 -8.14 -5.84 -7.10
C VAL A 35 -9.52 -6.48 -6.99
N ASP A 36 -9.73 -7.66 -7.57
CA ASP A 36 -11.03 -8.34 -7.50
C ASP A 36 -11.35 -8.84 -6.08
N ILE A 37 -10.33 -9.25 -5.32
CA ILE A 37 -10.48 -9.61 -3.90
C ILE A 37 -10.90 -8.39 -3.08
N ILE A 38 -10.22 -7.26 -3.26
CA ILE A 38 -10.54 -6.00 -2.59
C ILE A 38 -11.96 -5.54 -2.96
N MET A 39 -12.32 -5.61 -4.23
CA MET A 39 -13.66 -5.27 -4.71
C MET A 39 -14.75 -6.20 -4.16
N GLY A 40 -14.46 -7.49 -4.00
CA GLY A 40 -15.38 -8.44 -3.37
C GLY A 40 -15.70 -8.09 -1.90
N GLN A 41 -14.77 -7.47 -1.19
CA GLN A 41 -14.95 -7.03 0.20
C GLN A 41 -15.52 -5.60 0.30
N ALA A 42 -14.97 -4.66 -0.45
CA ALA A 42 -15.29 -3.22 -0.38
C ALA A 42 -16.45 -2.81 -1.31
N GLY A 43 -16.76 -3.61 -2.32
CA GLY A 43 -17.82 -3.33 -3.28
C GLY A 43 -19.25 -3.60 -2.77
N LYS A 44 -19.38 -4.22 -1.60
CA LYS A 44 -20.68 -4.48 -0.97
C LYS A 44 -21.33 -3.16 -0.56
N GLY A 45 -22.32 -2.69 -1.33
CA GLY A 45 -23.06 -1.46 -1.05
C GLY A 45 -22.76 -0.30 -1.99
N LEU A 46 -21.83 -0.45 -2.92
CA LEU A 46 -21.56 0.55 -3.95
C LEU A 46 -22.54 0.38 -5.12
N SER A 47 -22.91 1.50 -5.77
CA SER A 47 -23.60 1.45 -7.05
C SER A 47 -22.68 0.86 -8.14
N PRO A 48 -23.22 0.28 -9.24
CA PRO A 48 -22.38 -0.29 -10.30
C PRO A 48 -21.35 0.68 -10.86
N THR A 49 -21.70 1.94 -11.02
CA THR A 49 -20.81 3.01 -11.52
C THR A 49 -19.70 3.38 -10.52
N GLU A 50 -20.02 3.44 -9.23
CA GLU A 50 -19.00 3.68 -8.18
C GLU A 50 -18.06 2.49 -8.03
N ALA A 51 -18.58 1.28 -8.14
CA ALA A 51 -17.76 0.07 -8.10
C ALA A 51 -16.76 0.03 -9.27
N GLN A 52 -17.18 0.37 -10.50
CA GLN A 52 -16.30 0.46 -11.66
C GLN A 52 -15.23 1.54 -11.49
N LYS A 53 -15.62 2.73 -11.05
CA LYS A 53 -14.66 3.82 -10.77
C LYS A 53 -13.63 3.40 -9.74
N LYS A 54 -14.05 2.79 -8.64
CA LYS A 54 -13.16 2.30 -7.59
C LYS A 54 -12.26 1.17 -8.09
N LYS A 55 -12.75 0.26 -8.91
CA LYS A 55 -11.95 -0.79 -9.56
C LYS A 55 -10.87 -0.18 -10.46
N ALA A 56 -11.22 0.81 -11.27
CA ALA A 56 -10.26 1.52 -12.12
C ALA A 56 -9.18 2.23 -11.29
N GLU A 57 -9.55 2.96 -10.25
CA GLU A 57 -8.62 3.62 -9.32
C GLU A 57 -7.65 2.61 -8.67
N LEU A 58 -8.15 1.45 -8.24
CA LEU A 58 -7.33 0.39 -7.68
C LEU A 58 -6.38 -0.20 -8.71
N LEU A 59 -6.84 -0.49 -9.93
CA LEU A 59 -5.98 -1.00 -11.01
C LEU A 59 -4.85 -0.03 -11.36
N VAL A 60 -5.11 1.28 -11.32
CA VAL A 60 -4.08 2.32 -11.49
C VAL A 60 -3.12 2.33 -10.31
N SER A 61 -3.61 2.32 -9.08
CA SER A 61 -2.78 2.35 -7.86
C SER A 61 -1.86 1.14 -7.74
N PHE A 62 -2.31 -0.04 -8.21
CA PHE A 62 -1.49 -1.24 -8.31
C PHE A 62 -0.59 -1.30 -9.57
N GLY A 63 -0.65 -0.26 -10.42
CA GLY A 63 0.10 -0.22 -11.67
C GLY A 63 -0.33 -1.28 -12.69
N MET A 64 -1.54 -1.81 -12.55
CA MET A 64 -2.07 -2.87 -13.41
C MET A 64 -2.82 -2.33 -14.63
N ALA A 65 -3.38 -1.11 -14.57
CA ALA A 65 -4.04 -0.48 -15.70
C ALA A 65 -3.02 0.18 -16.64
N GLU A 66 -3.31 0.16 -17.92
CA GLU A 66 -2.62 0.98 -18.91
C GLU A 66 -3.15 2.41 -18.83
N VAL A 67 -2.25 3.39 -18.79
CA VAL A 67 -2.59 4.81 -18.74
C VAL A 67 -1.93 5.56 -19.89
N ASP A 68 -2.58 6.61 -20.37
CA ASP A 68 -2.03 7.52 -21.38
C ASP A 68 -0.96 8.47 -20.79
N GLU A 69 -0.37 9.31 -21.64
CA GLU A 69 0.65 10.30 -21.23
C GLU A 69 0.13 11.33 -20.22
N ASN A 70 -1.20 11.52 -20.14
CA ASN A 70 -1.86 12.42 -19.22
C ASN A 70 -2.30 11.74 -17.92
N GLY A 71 -2.06 10.43 -17.78
CA GLY A 71 -2.46 9.64 -16.60
C GLY A 71 -3.89 9.12 -16.63
N ASN A 72 -4.62 9.26 -17.76
CA ASN A 72 -5.97 8.73 -17.89
C ASN A 72 -5.94 7.23 -18.20
N VAL A 73 -6.89 6.51 -17.67
CA VAL A 73 -7.02 5.07 -17.87
C VAL A 73 -7.46 4.76 -19.30
N ILE A 74 -6.74 3.85 -19.96
CA ILE A 74 -7.07 3.39 -21.31
C ILE A 74 -8.05 2.21 -21.21
N TYR A 75 -9.14 2.25 -22.01
CA TYR A 75 -10.09 1.18 -22.13
C TYR A 75 -9.99 0.56 -23.52
N GLU A 76 -10.15 -0.76 -23.61
CA GLU A 76 -10.21 -1.44 -24.90
C GLU A 76 -11.60 -1.27 -25.53
N PRO A 77 -11.69 -1.15 -26.87
CA PRO A 77 -12.97 -1.20 -27.55
C PRO A 77 -13.60 -2.59 -27.40
N GLU A 78 -14.92 -2.63 -27.28
CA GLU A 78 -15.69 -3.86 -27.30
C GLU A 78 -15.70 -4.44 -28.72
N THR A 79 -15.53 -5.77 -28.85
CA THR A 79 -15.54 -6.46 -30.14
C THR A 79 -16.68 -7.46 -30.20
N ASP A 80 -17.29 -7.59 -31.40
CA ASP A 80 -18.30 -8.60 -31.66
C ASP A 80 -17.70 -10.02 -31.74
N ALA A 81 -18.57 -11.03 -31.95
CA ALA A 81 -18.13 -12.43 -32.05
C ALA A 81 -17.20 -12.69 -33.26
N ASN A 82 -17.12 -11.78 -34.24
CA ASN A 82 -16.23 -11.87 -35.41
C ASN A 82 -14.94 -11.06 -35.25
N GLY A 83 -14.74 -10.40 -34.08
CA GLY A 83 -13.55 -9.58 -33.80
C GLY A 83 -13.62 -8.14 -34.30
N ASN A 84 -14.78 -7.68 -34.84
CA ASN A 84 -14.94 -6.30 -35.27
C ASN A 84 -15.29 -5.40 -34.09
N VAL A 85 -14.78 -4.16 -34.09
CA VAL A 85 -15.08 -3.18 -33.06
C VAL A 85 -16.57 -2.80 -33.13
N VAL A 86 -17.25 -2.90 -31.98
CA VAL A 86 -18.63 -2.47 -31.84
C VAL A 86 -18.67 -0.95 -31.82
N MET A 87 -19.38 -0.35 -32.77
CA MET A 87 -19.54 1.10 -32.91
C MET A 87 -20.91 1.54 -32.43
N GLN A 88 -21.00 2.66 -31.76
CA GLN A 88 -22.26 3.31 -31.40
C GLN A 88 -22.30 4.74 -31.93
N LYS A 89 -23.49 5.19 -32.30
CA LYS A 89 -23.71 6.57 -32.71
C LYS A 89 -23.92 7.44 -31.49
N VAL A 90 -23.05 8.40 -31.30
CA VAL A 90 -23.13 9.38 -30.19
C VAL A 90 -23.20 10.80 -30.77
N PRO A 91 -23.86 11.74 -30.08
CA PRO A 91 -23.87 13.13 -30.51
C PRO A 91 -22.43 13.69 -30.52
N GLN A 92 -22.04 14.34 -31.59
CA GLN A 92 -20.81 15.12 -31.64
C GLN A 92 -20.97 16.32 -30.71
N LEU A 93 -20.01 16.53 -29.83
CA LEU A 93 -19.97 17.69 -28.91
C LEU A 93 -19.03 18.75 -29.46
N ASP A 94 -19.36 20.02 -29.23
CA ASP A 94 -18.48 21.17 -29.49
C ASP A 94 -17.43 21.36 -28.36
N GLU A 95 -16.60 22.36 -28.46
CA GLU A 95 -15.55 22.71 -27.45
C GLU A 95 -16.13 23.05 -26.06
N ASN A 96 -17.44 23.37 -26.00
CA ASN A 96 -18.14 23.69 -24.74
C ASN A 96 -18.95 22.49 -24.19
N GLY A 97 -18.83 21.32 -24.83
CA GLY A 97 -19.58 20.11 -24.44
C GLY A 97 -21.05 20.10 -24.86
N GLN A 98 -21.47 20.97 -25.79
CA GLN A 98 -22.81 21.03 -26.31
C GLN A 98 -22.92 20.19 -27.61
N PRO A 99 -24.04 19.50 -27.83
CA PRO A 99 -24.20 18.73 -29.07
C PRO A 99 -24.21 19.64 -30.30
N VAL A 100 -23.38 19.31 -31.29
CA VAL A 100 -23.35 20.00 -32.57
C VAL A 100 -24.64 19.65 -33.34
N VAL A 101 -25.36 20.67 -33.77
CA VAL A 101 -26.64 20.52 -34.45
C VAL A 101 -26.61 21.15 -35.85
N ASN A 102 -27.20 20.48 -36.83
CA ASN A 102 -27.44 21.03 -38.17
C ASN A 102 -28.90 21.40 -38.30
N VAL A 103 -29.17 22.60 -38.78
CA VAL A 103 -30.54 23.05 -39.14
C VAL A 103 -30.81 22.66 -40.59
N VAL A 104 -31.68 21.72 -40.77
CA VAL A 104 -32.08 21.24 -42.12
C VAL A 104 -33.45 21.77 -42.48
N LYS A 105 -33.55 22.41 -43.65
CA LYS A 105 -34.82 22.87 -44.20
C LYS A 105 -35.64 21.68 -44.70
N VAL A 106 -36.83 21.55 -44.16
CA VAL A 106 -37.71 20.41 -44.46
C VAL A 106 -38.36 20.60 -45.84
N VAL A 107 -38.27 19.56 -46.66
CA VAL A 107 -38.99 19.47 -47.95
C VAL A 107 -39.93 18.26 -47.92
N ASP A 108 -41.03 18.33 -48.71
CA ASP A 108 -41.97 17.20 -48.90
C ASP A 108 -41.33 16.12 -49.78
N GLU A 109 -42.06 15.01 -49.98
CA GLU A 109 -41.61 13.90 -50.84
C GLU A 109 -41.47 14.30 -52.35
N ALA A 110 -42.06 15.41 -52.75
CA ALA A 110 -41.92 15.99 -54.09
C ALA A 110 -40.82 17.04 -54.21
N GLY A 111 -40.06 17.32 -53.12
CA GLY A 111 -38.94 18.29 -53.06
C GLY A 111 -39.38 19.73 -52.81
N ASN A 112 -40.69 20.00 -52.52
CA ASN A 112 -41.16 21.35 -52.23
C ASN A 112 -40.92 21.71 -50.75
N PRO A 113 -40.66 23.01 -50.46
CA PRO A 113 -40.46 23.45 -49.10
C PRO A 113 -41.71 23.30 -48.24
N VAL A 114 -41.64 22.62 -47.12
CA VAL A 114 -42.74 22.54 -46.16
C VAL A 114 -42.80 23.85 -45.39
N MET A 115 -43.93 24.57 -45.51
CA MET A 115 -44.14 25.87 -44.87
C MET A 115 -44.94 25.70 -43.58
N VAL A 116 -44.49 26.39 -42.49
CA VAL A 116 -45.15 26.38 -41.20
C VAL A 116 -45.40 27.82 -40.75
N GLU A 117 -46.58 28.06 -40.20
CA GLU A 117 -46.88 29.35 -39.58
C GLU A 117 -46.28 29.41 -38.18
N ARG A 118 -45.42 30.40 -37.94
CA ARG A 118 -44.91 30.68 -36.61
C ARG A 118 -45.21 32.11 -36.19
N GLN A 119 -45.21 32.34 -34.91
CA GLN A 119 -45.36 33.69 -34.36
C GLN A 119 -44.13 34.56 -34.70
N LYS A 120 -44.39 35.71 -35.32
CA LYS A 120 -43.34 36.65 -35.71
C LYS A 120 -42.72 37.30 -34.46
N LEU A 121 -41.41 37.29 -34.36
CA LEU A 121 -40.66 37.92 -33.29
C LEU A 121 -40.03 39.21 -33.80
N ASP A 122 -39.83 40.19 -32.92
CA ASP A 122 -39.05 41.39 -33.21
C ASP A 122 -37.52 41.11 -33.16
N GLU A 123 -36.69 42.11 -33.44
CA GLU A 123 -35.22 41.97 -33.42
C GLU A 123 -34.65 41.63 -32.00
N ALA A 124 -35.45 41.83 -30.98
CA ALA A 124 -35.10 41.47 -29.60
C ALA A 124 -35.65 40.09 -29.17
N GLY A 125 -36.31 39.36 -30.08
CA GLY A 125 -36.87 38.04 -29.80
C GLY A 125 -38.23 38.06 -29.12
N ASN A 126 -38.92 39.18 -29.03
CA ASN A 126 -40.24 39.27 -28.41
C ASN A 126 -41.35 39.11 -29.45
N PRO A 127 -42.50 38.46 -29.08
CA PRO A 127 -43.61 38.27 -29.99
C PRO A 127 -44.28 39.58 -30.41
N VAL A 128 -44.43 39.75 -31.72
CA VAL A 128 -45.14 40.91 -32.32
C VAL A 128 -46.64 40.69 -32.31
N PHE A 129 -47.36 41.67 -31.74
CA PHE A 129 -48.85 41.63 -31.68
C PHE A 129 -49.42 42.81 -32.48
N VAL A 130 -50.58 42.60 -33.13
CA VAL A 130 -51.39 43.61 -33.79
C VAL A 130 -52.66 43.79 -33.00
N GLU A 131 -53.05 45.06 -32.75
CA GLU A 131 -54.31 45.40 -32.13
C GLU A 131 -55.49 45.18 -33.09
N LYS A 132 -56.39 44.29 -32.74
CA LYS A 132 -57.60 44.04 -33.51
C LYS A 132 -58.56 45.19 -33.31
N ALA A 133 -58.85 45.96 -34.39
CA ALA A 133 -59.83 47.03 -34.34
C ALA A 133 -61.21 46.43 -33.97
N PRO A 134 -61.98 47.14 -33.09
CA PRO A 134 -63.30 46.63 -32.67
C PRO A 134 -64.23 46.48 -33.87
N ALA A 135 -64.81 45.30 -34.05
CA ALA A 135 -65.77 45.01 -35.11
C ALA A 135 -67.01 45.85 -34.94
N VAL A 136 -67.32 46.72 -35.90
CA VAL A 136 -68.58 47.49 -35.99
C VAL A 136 -69.72 46.48 -36.30
N GLU A 137 -70.51 46.08 -35.28
CA GLU A 137 -71.73 45.32 -35.43
C GLU A 137 -72.75 46.14 -36.25
N LYS A 138 -72.95 45.77 -37.50
CA LYS A 138 -74.17 46.18 -38.25
C LYS A 138 -75.35 45.36 -37.77
N GLY A 139 -76.29 46.08 -37.09
CA GLY A 139 -77.48 45.53 -36.54
C GLY A 139 -78.39 44.79 -37.52
N LYS A 140 -78.96 43.67 -37.14
CA LYS A 140 -80.23 43.15 -37.64
C LYS A 140 -81.23 42.99 -36.50
N LYS A 141 -82.37 43.74 -36.72
CA LYS A 141 -83.58 43.73 -35.92
C LYS A 141 -84.23 42.33 -35.88
N GLY A 142 -84.75 41.95 -34.71
CA GLY A 142 -85.70 40.83 -34.66
C GLY A 142 -86.08 40.40 -33.25
N LYS A 143 -87.07 41.14 -32.70
CA LYS A 143 -88.26 40.85 -31.88
C LYS A 143 -88.27 39.73 -30.82
N LYS A 144 -88.83 40.21 -29.68
CA LYS A 144 -89.68 39.55 -28.65
C LYS A 144 -88.94 38.68 -27.61
N ALA A 145 -89.16 38.86 -26.35
CA ALA A 145 -90.09 39.47 -25.38
C ALA A 145 -90.06 38.62 -24.10
N LYS A 146 -90.14 39.35 -22.94
CA LYS A 146 -90.66 38.90 -21.67
C LYS A 146 -89.96 37.81 -20.83
N LYS A 147 -89.48 38.05 -19.70
CA LYS A 147 -90.15 38.36 -18.43
C LYS A 147 -89.17 38.49 -17.28
N ALA A 148 -89.50 39.47 -16.44
CA ALA A 148 -88.91 39.87 -15.18
C ALA A 148 -88.66 38.76 -14.12
N LYS A 149 -87.65 38.95 -13.30
CA LYS A 149 -87.85 39.05 -11.85
C LYS A 149 -86.68 39.71 -11.17
N LYS A 150 -87.09 40.70 -10.35
CA LYS A 150 -86.26 41.49 -9.37
C LYS A 150 -85.56 40.60 -8.38
N VAL A 151 -84.28 40.87 -8.05
CA VAL A 151 -83.80 40.91 -6.62
C VAL A 151 -82.68 41.95 -6.48
N LYS A 152 -82.73 42.63 -5.37
CA LYS A 152 -82.16 43.88 -4.93
C LYS A 152 -80.63 43.96 -4.94
N ALA A 153 -80.24 45.21 -5.09
CA ALA A 153 -78.96 45.86 -4.89
C ALA A 153 -78.13 45.50 -3.68
N LYS A 154 -76.82 45.49 -3.81
CA LYS A 154 -75.91 46.09 -2.83
C LYS A 154 -74.75 46.78 -3.58
N LYS A 155 -74.56 48.04 -3.23
CA LYS A 155 -73.59 48.97 -3.76
C LYS A 155 -72.13 48.46 -3.45
N GLY A 156 -71.31 48.46 -4.47
CA GLY A 156 -69.86 48.42 -4.34
C GLY A 156 -69.28 49.14 -5.54
N LYS A 157 -68.60 50.25 -5.33
CA LYS A 157 -67.90 51.06 -6.35
C LYS A 157 -66.91 50.17 -7.12
N ALA A 158 -67.09 49.97 -8.40
CA ALA A 158 -66.11 49.47 -9.31
C ALA A 158 -65.81 50.55 -10.38
N ALA A 159 -64.54 50.92 -10.46
CA ALA A 159 -64.03 51.80 -11.51
C ALA A 159 -64.29 51.15 -12.89
N LYS A 160 -64.68 51.96 -13.85
CA LYS A 160 -64.80 51.58 -15.22
C LYS A 160 -63.42 51.21 -15.79
N ALA A 161 -63.16 49.93 -15.95
CA ALA A 161 -62.07 49.47 -16.79
C ALA A 161 -62.51 49.66 -18.25
N ALA A 162 -61.66 50.31 -19.02
CA ALA A 162 -61.79 50.40 -20.48
C ALA A 162 -61.75 48.95 -21.07
N PRO A 163 -62.46 48.69 -22.20
CA PRO A 163 -62.44 47.38 -22.83
C PRO A 163 -60.98 47.02 -23.19
N ALA A 164 -60.53 45.84 -22.78
CA ALA A 164 -59.22 45.32 -23.10
C ALA A 164 -59.14 45.10 -24.63
N VAL A 165 -58.24 45.79 -25.28
CA VAL A 165 -57.96 45.57 -26.71
C VAL A 165 -57.34 44.19 -26.83
N GLU A 166 -57.97 43.30 -27.57
CA GLU A 166 -57.50 41.95 -27.82
C GLU A 166 -56.31 42.01 -28.79
N LYS A 167 -55.10 41.71 -28.27
CA LYS A 167 -53.84 41.63 -29.01
C LYS A 167 -53.75 40.26 -29.67
N VAL A 168 -53.70 40.21 -30.99
CA VAL A 168 -53.54 38.97 -31.74
C VAL A 168 -52.09 38.86 -32.22
N PRO A 169 -51.42 37.72 -32.00
CA PRO A 169 -50.06 37.52 -32.47
C PRO A 169 -49.99 37.55 -34.01
N VAL A 170 -48.96 38.20 -34.52
CA VAL A 170 -48.69 38.18 -35.95
C VAL A 170 -48.02 36.85 -36.27
N MET A 171 -48.66 36.10 -37.18
CA MET A 171 -48.12 34.85 -37.70
C MET A 171 -47.38 35.13 -39.02
N GLU A 172 -46.22 34.53 -39.17
CA GLU A 172 -45.50 34.54 -40.46
C GLU A 172 -45.33 33.10 -40.95
N THR A 173 -45.42 32.92 -42.25
CA THR A 173 -45.21 31.62 -42.90
C THR A 173 -43.74 31.48 -43.22
N VAL A 174 -43.05 30.54 -42.58
CA VAL A 174 -41.64 30.24 -42.81
C VAL A 174 -41.48 28.78 -43.22
N GLN A 175 -40.37 28.49 -43.89
CA GLN A 175 -40.05 27.11 -44.22
C GLN A 175 -39.74 26.35 -42.91
N ALA A 176 -40.32 25.16 -42.76
CA ALA A 176 -40.08 24.31 -41.63
C ALA A 176 -38.58 23.93 -41.57
N GLU A 177 -37.97 24.04 -40.38
CA GLU A 177 -36.60 23.66 -40.12
C GLU A 177 -36.60 22.52 -39.12
N ARG A 178 -35.80 21.47 -39.39
CA ARG A 178 -35.55 20.38 -38.47
C ARG A 178 -34.12 20.51 -37.92
N ILE A 179 -33.98 20.42 -36.61
CA ILE A 179 -32.69 20.40 -35.94
C ILE A 179 -32.26 18.95 -35.84
N ASP A 180 -31.26 18.60 -36.64
CA ASP A 180 -30.66 17.25 -36.60
C ASP A 180 -29.34 17.33 -35.83
N THR A 181 -29.19 16.50 -34.78
CA THR A 181 -27.94 16.36 -34.06
C THR A 181 -26.95 15.59 -34.93
N VAL A 182 -25.74 16.13 -35.08
CA VAL A 182 -24.66 15.42 -35.79
C VAL A 182 -24.25 14.23 -34.96
N MET A 183 -24.39 13.02 -35.51
CA MET A 183 -23.98 11.77 -34.84
C MET A 183 -22.66 11.30 -35.42
N VAL A 184 -21.76 10.89 -34.56
CA VAL A 184 -20.43 10.33 -34.90
C VAL A 184 -20.35 8.90 -34.41
N ASP A 185 -19.79 8.02 -35.23
CA ASP A 185 -19.52 6.65 -34.82
C ASP A 185 -18.33 6.62 -33.89
N GLN A 186 -18.56 6.19 -32.65
CA GLN A 186 -17.51 5.99 -31.64
C GLN A 186 -17.47 4.53 -31.20
N PRO A 187 -16.28 3.97 -30.92
CA PRO A 187 -16.16 2.63 -30.40
C PRO A 187 -16.81 2.51 -29.00
N VAL A 188 -17.58 1.47 -28.79
CA VAL A 188 -18.05 1.09 -27.47
C VAL A 188 -16.84 0.61 -26.68
N LEU A 189 -16.54 1.23 -25.54
CA LEU A 189 -15.42 0.82 -24.70
C LEU A 189 -15.87 -0.25 -23.71
N LYS A 190 -14.99 -1.23 -23.45
CA LYS A 190 -15.20 -2.22 -22.38
C LYS A 190 -15.33 -1.51 -21.04
N THR A 191 -16.11 -2.10 -20.16
CA THR A 191 -16.30 -1.58 -18.79
C THR A 191 -15.06 -1.68 -17.92
N ASP A 192 -14.19 -2.68 -18.20
CA ASP A 192 -12.94 -2.88 -17.47
C ASP A 192 -11.76 -2.18 -18.16
N PRO A 193 -10.87 -1.54 -17.39
CA PRO A 193 -9.65 -0.94 -17.92
C PRO A 193 -8.74 -1.95 -18.63
N LYS A 194 -8.04 -1.50 -19.66
CA LYS A 194 -7.02 -2.29 -20.32
C LYS A 194 -5.87 -2.59 -19.34
N LEU A 195 -5.53 -3.86 -19.15
CA LEU A 195 -4.44 -4.27 -18.30
C LEU A 195 -3.10 -4.04 -19.01
N ALA A 196 -2.17 -3.38 -18.30
CA ALA A 196 -0.80 -3.25 -18.76
C ALA A 196 -0.12 -4.63 -18.85
N SER A 197 0.83 -4.81 -19.77
CA SER A 197 1.59 -6.06 -19.84
C SER A 197 2.36 -6.32 -18.52
N ALA A 198 2.55 -7.58 -18.14
CA ALA A 198 3.26 -7.95 -16.91
C ALA A 198 4.68 -7.34 -16.86
N VAL A 199 5.34 -7.22 -18.01
CA VAL A 199 6.65 -6.59 -18.14
C VAL A 199 6.60 -5.10 -17.84
N SER A 200 5.62 -4.39 -18.41
CA SER A 200 5.41 -2.94 -18.14
C SER A 200 5.08 -2.71 -16.67
N GLN A 201 4.20 -3.53 -16.08
CA GLN A 201 3.88 -3.48 -14.66
C GLN A 201 5.12 -3.69 -13.79
N PHE A 202 5.99 -4.65 -14.14
CA PHE A 202 7.23 -4.92 -13.41
C PHE A 202 8.18 -3.72 -13.41
N PHE A 203 8.46 -3.15 -14.58
CA PHE A 203 9.36 -1.99 -14.66
C PHE A 203 8.79 -0.76 -13.94
N ARG A 204 7.48 -0.55 -14.00
CA ARG A 204 6.81 0.51 -13.25
C ARG A 204 6.94 0.26 -11.73
N TYR A 205 6.70 -0.96 -11.28
CA TYR A 205 6.87 -1.34 -9.87
C TYR A 205 8.31 -1.12 -9.40
N VAL A 206 9.28 -1.57 -10.17
CA VAL A 206 10.71 -1.36 -9.86
C VAL A 206 11.03 0.14 -9.79
N GLY A 207 10.58 0.93 -10.77
CA GLY A 207 10.74 2.38 -10.76
C GLY A 207 10.17 3.03 -9.50
N ASN A 208 8.93 2.70 -9.13
CA ASN A 208 8.26 3.21 -7.93
C ASN A 208 9.03 2.84 -6.66
N VAL A 209 9.49 1.59 -6.54
CA VAL A 209 10.30 1.14 -5.39
C VAL A 209 11.57 1.98 -5.24
N PHE A 210 12.29 2.26 -6.33
CA PHE A 210 13.50 3.10 -6.27
C PHE A 210 13.22 4.56 -5.94
N HIS A 211 12.02 5.07 -6.22
CA HIS A 211 11.57 6.40 -5.78
C HIS A 211 10.98 6.40 -4.37
N GLY A 212 10.94 5.25 -3.71
CA GLY A 212 10.37 5.10 -2.36
C GLY A 212 8.85 5.06 -2.33
N ASP A 213 8.21 4.93 -3.47
CA ASP A 213 6.76 4.72 -3.57
C ASP A 213 6.46 3.20 -3.53
N LEU A 214 5.92 2.75 -2.41
CA LEU A 214 5.51 1.37 -2.17
C LEU A 214 3.99 1.17 -2.33
N GLY A 215 3.31 2.17 -2.86
CA GLY A 215 1.86 2.18 -3.04
C GLY A 215 1.09 2.63 -1.79
N LEU A 216 -0.23 2.54 -1.88
CA LEU A 216 -1.17 2.94 -0.85
C LEU A 216 -1.68 1.72 -0.07
N SER A 217 -1.63 1.77 1.25
CA SER A 217 -2.30 0.81 2.11
C SER A 217 -3.81 0.98 2.01
N TYR A 218 -4.48 -0.04 1.51
CA TYR A 218 -5.93 -0.03 1.40
C TYR A 218 -6.61 -0.01 2.78
N GLN A 219 -6.02 -0.71 3.74
CA GLN A 219 -6.54 -0.81 5.10
C GLN A 219 -6.46 0.51 5.86
N ASN A 220 -5.29 1.17 5.80
CA ASN A 220 -4.99 2.35 6.61
C ASN A 220 -5.26 3.65 5.85
N ASN A 221 -5.53 3.57 4.55
CA ASN A 221 -5.74 4.72 3.67
C ASN A 221 -4.58 5.73 3.69
N GLU A 222 -3.35 5.21 3.88
CA GLU A 222 -2.12 5.99 3.93
C GLU A 222 -1.02 5.32 3.09
N PRO A 223 0.02 6.05 2.64
CA PRO A 223 1.15 5.46 1.94
C PRO A 223 1.80 4.34 2.77
N VAL A 224 2.13 3.22 2.14
CA VAL A 224 2.79 2.07 2.78
C VAL A 224 4.11 2.49 3.44
N THR A 225 4.82 3.46 2.87
CA THR A 225 6.02 4.05 3.45
C THR A 225 5.79 4.63 4.84
N ASN A 226 4.60 5.20 5.11
CA ASN A 226 4.25 5.70 6.45
C ASN A 226 4.00 4.56 7.44
N VAL A 227 3.32 3.50 7.00
CA VAL A 227 3.14 2.28 7.82
C VAL A 227 4.50 1.73 8.21
N ILE A 228 5.42 1.61 7.25
CA ILE A 228 6.79 1.12 7.50
C ILE A 228 7.57 2.06 8.43
N LYS A 229 7.53 3.38 8.22
CA LYS A 229 8.19 4.36 9.09
C LYS A 229 7.73 4.29 10.54
N LYS A 230 6.44 4.00 10.76
CA LYS A 230 5.89 3.83 12.11
C LYS A 230 6.30 2.50 12.76
N SER A 231 6.37 1.42 11.98
CA SER A 231 6.56 0.05 12.48
C SER A 231 8.02 -0.41 12.52
N LEU A 232 8.86 -0.03 11.55
CA LEU A 232 10.26 -0.44 11.45
C LEU A 232 11.09 -0.13 12.71
N PRO A 233 11.00 1.07 13.32
CA PRO A 233 11.77 1.37 14.52
C PRO A 233 11.50 0.40 15.68
N TRP A 234 10.26 -0.06 15.85
CA TRP A 234 9.88 -1.01 16.88
C TRP A 234 10.47 -2.40 16.65
N THR A 235 10.43 -2.89 15.41
CA THR A 235 11.09 -4.16 15.03
C THR A 235 12.58 -4.08 15.28
N LEU A 236 13.24 -3.01 14.84
CA LEU A 236 14.67 -2.83 15.03
C LEU A 236 15.04 -2.66 16.50
N ALA A 237 14.21 -1.96 17.28
CA ALA A 237 14.44 -1.76 18.72
C ALA A 237 14.45 -3.08 19.51
N ILE A 238 13.65 -4.09 19.13
CA ILE A 238 13.70 -5.41 19.76
C ILE A 238 14.84 -6.24 19.17
N GLN A 239 14.90 -6.37 17.86
CA GLN A 239 15.76 -7.36 17.21
C GLN A 239 17.24 -7.00 17.25
N ALA A 240 17.60 -5.76 16.95
CA ALA A 240 19.01 -5.39 16.86
C ALA A 240 19.75 -5.49 18.22
N PRO A 241 19.24 -4.92 19.33
CA PRO A 241 19.89 -5.10 20.62
C PRO A 241 19.91 -6.56 21.08
N THR A 242 18.83 -7.31 20.86
CA THR A 242 18.72 -8.71 21.27
C THR A 242 19.76 -9.57 20.57
N ILE A 243 19.92 -9.42 19.24
CA ILE A 243 20.89 -10.18 18.45
C ILE A 243 22.32 -9.76 18.80
N LEU A 244 22.59 -8.46 18.83
CA LEU A 244 23.95 -7.97 19.11
C LEU A 244 24.40 -8.32 20.51
N LEU A 245 23.57 -8.08 21.53
CA LEU A 245 23.90 -8.42 22.92
C LEU A 245 23.97 -9.94 23.11
N GLY A 246 23.03 -10.71 22.55
CA GLY A 246 23.03 -12.17 22.58
C GLY A 246 24.31 -12.74 21.95
N TRP A 247 24.75 -12.18 20.81
CA TRP A 247 25.98 -12.57 20.15
C TRP A 247 27.20 -12.19 20.97
N ILE A 248 27.33 -10.93 21.43
CA ILE A 248 28.48 -10.48 22.21
C ILE A 248 28.59 -11.25 23.53
N VAL A 249 27.53 -11.24 24.33
CA VAL A 249 27.56 -11.86 25.68
C VAL A 249 27.67 -13.38 25.58
N GLY A 250 26.97 -13.99 24.59
CA GLY A 250 27.06 -15.44 24.35
C GLY A 250 28.48 -15.87 24.01
N ASN A 251 29.13 -15.20 23.06
CA ASN A 251 30.52 -15.53 22.71
C ASN A 251 31.51 -15.31 23.88
N LEU A 252 31.34 -14.25 24.67
CA LEU A 252 32.19 -14.02 25.86
C LEU A 252 31.99 -15.11 26.91
N LEU A 253 30.76 -15.46 27.23
CA LEU A 253 30.44 -16.52 28.21
C LEU A 253 30.86 -17.90 27.71
N GLY A 254 30.69 -18.20 26.43
CA GLY A 254 31.13 -19.47 25.83
C GLY A 254 32.65 -19.63 25.85
N ALA A 255 33.41 -18.59 25.50
CA ALA A 255 34.86 -18.60 25.57
C ALA A 255 35.34 -18.75 27.02
N PHE A 256 34.73 -18.03 27.95
CA PHE A 256 35.03 -18.12 29.37
C PHE A 256 34.78 -19.52 29.94
N ALA A 257 33.63 -20.13 29.60
CA ALA A 257 33.30 -21.49 30.01
C ALA A 257 34.30 -22.52 29.48
N ALA A 258 34.71 -22.41 28.22
CA ALA A 258 35.74 -23.29 27.63
C ALA A 258 37.10 -23.19 28.30
N TYR A 259 37.49 -21.98 28.67
CA TYR A 259 38.80 -21.74 29.30
C TYR A 259 38.84 -22.17 30.76
N LYS A 260 37.87 -21.75 31.56
CA LYS A 260 37.85 -22.02 33.03
C LYS A 260 37.53 -23.47 33.38
N ARG A 261 36.76 -24.22 32.54
CA ARG A 261 36.42 -25.63 32.75
C ARG A 261 36.05 -26.03 34.18
N GLY A 262 35.43 -25.15 34.93
CA GLY A 262 35.11 -25.36 36.35
C GLY A 262 33.61 -25.64 36.55
N ILE A 263 33.16 -25.33 37.78
CA ILE A 263 31.72 -25.45 38.17
C ILE A 263 30.86 -24.60 37.26
N PHE A 264 31.34 -23.41 36.82
CA PHE A 264 30.63 -22.55 35.89
C PHE A 264 30.27 -23.28 34.58
N ASP A 265 31.26 -23.95 33.97
CA ASP A 265 31.02 -24.69 32.71
C ASP A 265 30.03 -25.87 32.91
N LYS A 266 30.18 -26.58 34.03
CA LYS A 266 29.32 -27.75 34.37
C LYS A 266 27.86 -27.37 34.60
N VAL A 267 27.55 -26.13 35.01
CA VAL A 267 26.18 -25.62 35.22
C VAL A 267 25.72 -24.85 34.02
N PHE A 268 26.52 -23.91 33.53
CA PHE A 268 26.12 -23.01 32.42
C PHE A 268 25.84 -23.75 31.12
N PHE A 269 26.72 -24.71 30.76
CA PHE A 269 26.60 -25.37 29.47
C PHE A 269 25.34 -26.23 29.32
N PRO A 270 24.93 -27.09 30.29
CA PRO A 270 23.66 -27.79 30.23
C PRO A 270 22.45 -26.85 30.21
N CYS A 271 22.49 -25.76 31.00
CA CYS A 271 21.44 -24.75 30.99
C CYS A 271 21.33 -24.06 29.62
N ALA A 272 22.47 -23.69 29.01
CA ALA A 272 22.50 -23.13 27.67
C ALA A 272 22.01 -24.10 26.61
N MET A 273 22.38 -25.39 26.67
CA MET A 273 21.86 -26.41 25.77
C MET A 273 20.36 -26.59 25.91
N PHE A 274 19.84 -26.61 27.14
CA PHE A 274 18.41 -26.68 27.39
C PHE A 274 17.67 -25.50 26.77
N LEU A 275 18.13 -24.26 27.04
CA LEU A 275 17.53 -23.05 26.49
C LEU A 275 17.59 -23.00 24.95
N ASN A 276 18.70 -23.44 24.36
CA ASN A 276 18.85 -23.48 22.90
C ASN A 276 17.90 -24.48 22.23
N GLY A 277 17.43 -25.51 22.98
CA GLY A 277 16.42 -26.46 22.51
C GLY A 277 14.97 -25.95 22.62
N VAL A 278 14.73 -24.87 23.36
CA VAL A 278 13.38 -24.32 23.55
C VAL A 278 13.10 -23.30 22.44
N PRO A 279 12.01 -23.43 21.68
CA PRO A 279 11.61 -22.38 20.73
C PRO A 279 11.34 -21.06 21.46
N PHE A 280 11.92 -19.95 20.95
CA PHE A 280 11.84 -18.64 21.61
C PHE A 280 10.40 -18.16 21.83
N PHE A 281 9.47 -18.52 20.96
CA PHE A 281 8.06 -18.15 21.08
C PHE A 281 7.38 -18.90 22.23
N VAL A 282 7.70 -20.19 22.45
CA VAL A 282 7.23 -20.96 23.60
C VAL A 282 7.75 -20.34 24.89
N PHE A 283 9.04 -20.02 24.91
CA PHE A 283 9.65 -19.35 26.06
C PHE A 283 9.01 -17.98 26.33
N GLY A 284 8.72 -17.21 25.28
CA GLY A 284 7.99 -15.94 25.39
C GLY A 284 6.59 -16.09 26.00
N MET A 285 5.81 -17.09 25.55
CA MET A 285 4.49 -17.39 26.14
C MET A 285 4.60 -17.78 27.61
N LEU A 286 5.61 -18.58 27.98
CA LEU A 286 5.85 -18.93 29.39
C LEU A 286 6.20 -17.72 30.24
N LEU A 287 7.02 -16.79 29.72
CA LEU A 287 7.33 -15.53 30.41
C LEU A 287 6.07 -14.67 30.62
N VAL A 288 5.21 -14.55 29.63
CA VAL A 288 3.92 -13.84 29.76
C VAL A 288 3.06 -14.51 30.82
N ALA A 289 2.87 -15.83 30.72
CA ALA A 289 2.04 -16.58 31.67
C ALA A 289 2.52 -16.43 33.11
N PHE A 290 3.81 -16.51 33.34
CA PHE A 290 4.38 -16.46 34.69
C PHE A 290 4.54 -15.04 35.21
N PHE A 291 5.27 -14.18 34.47
CA PHE A 291 5.64 -12.85 34.98
C PHE A 291 4.55 -11.80 34.80
N SER A 292 3.70 -11.94 33.79
CA SER A 292 2.62 -10.99 33.56
C SER A 292 1.29 -11.45 34.19
N ILE A 293 0.83 -12.66 33.87
CA ILE A 293 -0.49 -13.12 34.31
C ILE A 293 -0.45 -13.57 35.78
N THR A 294 0.54 -14.40 36.17
CA THR A 294 0.56 -14.96 37.55
C THR A 294 1.10 -13.97 38.55
N LEU A 295 2.22 -13.31 38.27
CA LEU A 295 2.87 -12.39 39.22
C LEU A 295 2.45 -10.93 39.05
N GLY A 296 1.89 -10.55 37.89
CA GLY A 296 1.50 -9.15 37.63
C GLY A 296 2.69 -8.17 37.58
N TRP A 297 3.92 -8.65 37.38
CA TRP A 297 5.10 -7.80 37.42
C TRP A 297 5.30 -6.96 36.15
N PHE A 298 4.97 -7.50 35.00
CA PHE A 298 5.18 -6.87 33.69
C PHE A 298 3.90 -6.88 32.87
N PRO A 299 3.76 -5.91 31.93
CA PRO A 299 2.62 -5.90 31.02
C PRO A 299 2.67 -7.10 30.06
N ALA A 300 1.48 -7.66 29.74
CA ALA A 300 1.37 -8.80 28.84
C ALA A 300 1.56 -8.40 27.37
N MET A 301 1.08 -7.23 26.98
CA MET A 301 0.96 -6.80 25.59
C MET A 301 1.21 -5.30 25.46
N GLY A 302 1.60 -4.88 24.24
CA GLY A 302 1.83 -3.48 23.89
C GLY A 302 3.30 -3.08 23.97
N ALA A 303 3.61 -1.87 23.49
CA ALA A 303 4.95 -1.30 23.52
C ALA A 303 5.13 -0.18 24.56
N TYR A 304 4.04 0.37 25.07
CA TYR A 304 3.98 1.40 26.11
C TYR A 304 2.59 1.48 26.74
N SER A 305 2.45 2.20 27.85
CA SER A 305 1.18 2.33 28.56
C SER A 305 0.13 3.07 27.73
N PRO A 306 -1.14 2.59 27.74
CA PRO A 306 -2.26 3.28 27.08
C PRO A 306 -2.49 4.71 27.60
N ASP A 307 -1.99 5.05 28.79
CA ASP A 307 -2.10 6.40 29.38
C ASP A 307 -1.24 7.45 28.66
N ILE A 308 -0.34 7.00 27.75
CA ILE A 308 0.53 7.88 26.98
C ILE A 308 -0.09 8.06 25.59
N PRO A 309 -0.75 9.23 25.31
CA PRO A 309 -1.47 9.43 24.06
C PRO A 309 -0.52 9.57 22.86
N GLU A 310 0.66 10.16 23.08
CA GLU A 310 1.68 10.34 22.03
C GLU A 310 3.09 10.08 22.58
N LEU A 311 3.92 9.43 21.73
CA LEU A 311 5.32 9.18 22.06
C LEU A 311 6.11 10.48 22.00
N THR A 312 6.44 11.03 23.16
CA THR A 312 7.27 12.21 23.31
C THR A 312 8.58 11.86 24.02
N PHE A 313 9.65 12.65 23.78
CA PHE A 313 10.90 12.53 24.53
C PHE A 313 10.71 12.99 25.98
N SER A 314 10.05 12.15 26.79
CA SER A 314 9.83 12.39 28.22
C SER A 314 10.32 11.20 29.05
N TRP A 315 10.70 11.45 30.30
CA TRP A 315 11.14 10.39 31.21
C TRP A 315 10.04 9.35 31.49
N SER A 316 8.78 9.78 31.56
CA SER A 316 7.63 8.89 31.72
C SER A 316 7.46 7.94 30.53
N CYS A 317 7.60 8.47 29.30
CA CYS A 317 7.56 7.67 28.08
C CYS A 317 8.71 6.65 28.02
N PHE A 318 9.93 7.10 28.30
CA PHE A 318 11.09 6.20 28.34
C PHE A 318 10.92 5.08 29.36
N LYS A 319 10.46 5.39 30.58
CA LYS A 319 10.19 4.40 31.62
C LYS A 319 9.13 3.40 31.17
N SER A 320 8.04 3.86 30.57
CA SER A 320 6.96 3.03 30.08
C SER A 320 7.45 2.08 28.97
N VAL A 321 8.09 2.62 27.93
CA VAL A 321 8.63 1.81 26.83
C VAL A 321 9.63 0.77 27.36
N SER A 322 10.53 1.15 28.26
CA SER A 322 11.50 0.24 28.85
C SER A 322 10.83 -0.89 29.64
N TRP A 323 9.74 -0.59 30.35
CA TRP A 323 9.00 -1.60 31.12
C TRP A 323 8.29 -2.61 30.22
N TYR A 324 7.66 -2.17 29.14
CA TYR A 324 7.02 -3.02 28.14
C TYR A 324 8.03 -3.79 27.27
N TYR A 325 9.28 -3.31 27.20
CA TYR A 325 10.35 -3.93 26.44
C TYR A 325 10.95 -5.17 27.12
N VAL A 326 10.87 -5.29 28.46
CA VAL A 326 11.55 -6.35 29.23
C VAL A 326 11.18 -7.75 28.76
N LEU A 327 9.89 -8.09 28.74
CA LEU A 327 9.46 -9.46 28.37
C LEU A 327 9.77 -9.81 26.91
N PRO A 328 9.49 -8.95 25.89
CA PRO A 328 9.91 -9.19 24.51
C PRO A 328 11.41 -9.42 24.36
N PHE A 329 12.24 -8.61 25.02
CA PHE A 329 13.68 -8.77 24.99
C PHE A 329 14.13 -10.11 25.59
N PHE A 330 13.67 -10.43 26.81
CA PHE A 330 14.04 -11.67 27.48
C PHE A 330 13.40 -12.92 26.87
N SER A 331 12.42 -12.81 26.02
CA SER A 331 11.87 -13.98 25.29
C SER A 331 12.86 -14.51 24.24
N VAL A 332 13.67 -13.64 23.64
CA VAL A 332 14.58 -13.98 22.54
C VAL A 332 16.04 -14.02 23.00
N PHE A 333 16.45 -13.07 23.83
CA PHE A 333 17.85 -12.86 24.24
C PHE A 333 18.52 -14.10 24.85
N PRO A 334 17.95 -14.84 25.85
CA PRO A 334 18.62 -15.97 26.45
C PRO A 334 18.82 -17.14 25.48
N ILE A 335 17.93 -17.29 24.53
CA ILE A 335 17.98 -18.35 23.53
C ILE A 335 19.09 -18.07 22.51
N LEU A 336 19.15 -16.84 21.98
CA LEU A 336 20.25 -16.43 21.12
C LEU A 336 21.60 -16.49 21.82
N LEU A 337 21.66 -15.98 23.05
CA LEU A 337 22.86 -16.07 23.89
C LEU A 337 23.32 -17.51 24.04
N SER A 338 22.42 -18.42 24.35
CA SER A 338 22.70 -19.84 24.55
C SER A 338 23.26 -20.51 23.30
N GLY A 339 22.66 -20.24 22.13
CA GLY A 339 23.17 -20.73 20.85
C GLY A 339 24.59 -20.26 20.55
N GLN A 340 24.84 -18.96 20.71
CA GLN A 340 26.17 -18.38 20.48
C GLN A 340 27.19 -18.87 21.51
N ALA A 341 26.80 -19.01 22.77
CA ALA A 341 27.70 -19.49 23.85
C ALA A 341 28.11 -20.96 23.63
N THR A 342 27.17 -21.84 23.23
CA THR A 342 27.50 -23.25 22.96
C THR A 342 28.39 -23.38 21.74
N GLY A 343 28.15 -22.59 20.67
CA GLY A 343 28.99 -22.55 19.49
C GLY A 343 30.41 -22.07 19.81
N MET A 344 30.54 -20.94 20.50
CA MET A 344 31.86 -20.37 20.88
C MET A 344 32.62 -21.27 21.83
N ARG A 345 31.94 -21.89 22.79
CA ARG A 345 32.57 -22.88 23.70
C ARG A 345 33.16 -24.05 22.91
N SER A 346 32.42 -24.62 21.99
CA SER A 346 32.88 -25.76 21.16
C SER A 346 34.10 -25.37 20.32
N MET A 347 34.07 -24.23 19.66
CA MET A 347 35.19 -23.71 18.88
C MET A 347 36.41 -23.37 19.74
N SER A 348 36.17 -22.78 20.92
CA SER A 348 37.29 -22.48 21.85
C SER A 348 37.96 -23.73 22.40
N ILE A 349 37.22 -24.80 22.70
CA ILE A 349 37.77 -26.09 23.10
C ILE A 349 38.60 -26.70 21.96
N TYR A 350 38.10 -26.64 20.73
CA TYR A 350 38.85 -27.11 19.57
C TYR A 350 40.18 -26.36 19.40
N GLU A 351 40.17 -25.03 19.47
CA GLU A 351 41.35 -24.19 19.33
C GLU A 351 42.37 -24.46 20.47
N LEU A 352 41.91 -24.63 21.71
CA LEU A 352 42.77 -24.98 22.84
C LEU A 352 43.51 -26.31 22.68
N GLY A 353 42.97 -27.24 21.89
CA GLY A 353 43.53 -28.54 21.57
C GLY A 353 44.58 -28.54 20.45
N THR A 354 44.75 -27.46 19.72
CA THR A 354 45.67 -27.34 18.59
C THR A 354 47.13 -27.32 19.03
N ASP A 355 48.03 -27.78 18.16
CA ASP A 355 49.45 -27.86 18.47
C ASP A 355 50.10 -26.51 18.68
N TYR A 356 49.73 -25.50 17.89
CA TYR A 356 50.26 -24.15 18.09
C TYR A 356 49.94 -23.57 19.47
N MET A 357 48.78 -23.96 20.06
CA MET A 357 48.41 -23.54 21.42
C MET A 357 49.21 -24.31 22.49
N LYS A 358 49.55 -25.59 22.24
CA LYS A 358 50.46 -26.36 23.09
C LYS A 358 51.84 -25.70 23.08
N TYR A 359 52.38 -25.36 21.91
CA TYR A 359 53.66 -24.64 21.81
C TYR A 359 53.61 -23.27 22.48
N ALA A 360 52.54 -22.50 22.33
CA ALA A 360 52.37 -21.22 22.99
C ALA A 360 52.44 -21.33 24.54
N LYS A 361 51.83 -22.42 25.09
CA LYS A 361 51.92 -22.71 26.52
C LYS A 361 53.34 -23.11 26.95
N TRP A 362 54.03 -23.96 26.18
CA TRP A 362 55.42 -24.37 26.45
C TRP A 362 56.41 -23.20 26.40
N LEU A 363 56.16 -22.23 25.53
CA LEU A 363 56.92 -20.98 25.46
C LEU A 363 56.63 -20.02 26.61
N GLY A 364 55.75 -20.40 27.54
CA GLY A 364 55.45 -19.59 28.73
C GLY A 364 54.63 -18.33 28.43
N LEU A 365 53.84 -18.31 27.34
CA LEU A 365 52.98 -17.17 27.09
C LEU A 365 51.96 -16.98 28.22
N ARG A 366 51.75 -15.71 28.60
CA ARG A 366 50.76 -15.35 29.63
C ARG A 366 49.39 -15.83 29.24
N GLU A 367 48.60 -16.32 30.22
CA GLU A 367 47.22 -16.84 29.98
C GLU A 367 46.35 -15.88 29.21
N GLY A 368 46.38 -14.58 29.47
CA GLY A 368 45.61 -13.58 28.76
C GLY A 368 45.92 -13.53 27.24
N LYS A 369 47.20 -13.78 26.87
CA LYS A 369 47.57 -13.90 25.43
C LYS A 369 47.02 -15.17 24.81
N ILE A 370 47.04 -16.28 25.52
CA ILE A 370 46.50 -17.56 25.09
C ILE A 370 44.97 -17.41 24.85
N ILE A 371 44.26 -16.82 25.82
CA ILE A 371 42.83 -16.55 25.70
C ILE A 371 42.54 -15.67 24.48
N SER A 372 43.33 -14.61 24.27
CA SER A 372 43.17 -13.70 23.14
C SER A 372 43.35 -14.40 21.78
N TYR A 373 44.35 -15.32 21.67
CA TYR A 373 44.54 -16.09 20.45
C TYR A 373 43.40 -17.06 20.19
N VAL A 374 42.97 -17.81 21.21
CA VAL A 374 41.83 -18.73 21.13
C VAL A 374 40.57 -17.97 20.72
N PHE A 375 40.27 -16.86 21.41
CA PHE A 375 39.10 -16.07 21.13
C PHE A 375 39.06 -15.53 19.70
N ARG A 376 40.21 -14.98 19.24
CA ARG A 376 40.33 -14.43 17.88
C ARG A 376 40.12 -15.48 16.81
N ASN A 377 40.66 -16.69 16.96
CA ASN A 377 40.52 -17.76 15.96
C ASN A 377 39.11 -18.38 15.99
N ALA A 378 38.57 -18.61 17.20
CA ALA A 378 37.22 -19.14 17.39
C ALA A 378 36.11 -18.16 16.98
N MET A 379 36.43 -16.85 16.90
CA MET A 379 35.45 -15.80 16.52
C MET A 379 35.05 -15.87 15.05
N LEU A 380 35.94 -16.32 14.16
CA LEU A 380 35.64 -16.33 12.71
C LEU A 380 34.38 -17.13 12.37
N PRO A 381 34.19 -18.39 12.83
CA PRO A 381 32.92 -19.11 12.63
C PRO A 381 31.72 -18.43 13.34
N GLN A 382 31.95 -17.73 14.44
CA GLN A 382 30.87 -17.02 15.17
C GLN A 382 30.35 -15.79 14.43
N LEU A 383 31.18 -15.14 13.61
CA LEU A 383 30.73 -14.08 12.70
C LEU A 383 29.76 -14.62 11.64
N THR A 384 30.00 -15.83 11.13
CA THR A 384 29.03 -16.51 10.24
C THR A 384 27.73 -16.82 10.98
N GLY A 385 27.81 -17.24 12.25
CA GLY A 385 26.64 -17.43 13.11
C GLY A 385 25.84 -16.14 13.35
N LEU A 386 26.51 -14.99 13.42
CA LEU A 386 25.84 -13.69 13.49
C LEU A 386 25.04 -13.41 12.22
N ALA A 387 25.61 -13.65 11.04
CA ALA A 387 24.89 -13.49 9.76
C ALA A 387 23.65 -14.39 9.70
N GLN A 388 23.75 -15.66 10.15
CA GLN A 388 22.60 -16.55 10.23
C GLN A 388 21.52 -16.05 11.19
N SER A 389 21.92 -15.52 12.36
CA SER A 389 20.99 -14.93 13.34
C SER A 389 20.25 -13.72 12.78
N LEU A 390 20.94 -12.86 12.02
CA LEU A 390 20.34 -11.72 11.34
C LEU A 390 19.38 -12.16 10.24
N GLY A 391 19.69 -13.24 9.51
CA GLY A 391 18.77 -13.84 8.54
C GLY A 391 17.50 -14.42 9.19
N ALA A 392 17.64 -15.08 10.33
CA ALA A 392 16.51 -15.63 11.10
C ALA A 392 15.64 -14.55 11.78
N MET A 393 16.14 -13.30 11.85
CA MET A 393 15.44 -12.15 12.42
C MET A 393 14.03 -11.96 11.82
N VAL A 394 13.87 -12.27 10.52
CA VAL A 394 12.60 -12.10 9.79
C VAL A 394 11.46 -12.91 10.41
N GLY A 395 11.67 -14.22 10.57
CA GLY A 395 10.63 -15.10 11.13
C GLY A 395 10.44 -14.88 12.63
N GLY A 396 11.55 -14.64 13.35
CA GLY A 396 11.53 -14.42 14.81
C GLY A 396 10.84 -13.13 15.21
N ALA A 397 11.07 -12.04 14.46
CA ALA A 397 10.44 -10.76 14.74
C ALA A 397 8.91 -10.87 14.71
N LEU A 398 8.34 -11.45 13.66
CA LEU A 398 6.90 -11.56 13.47
C LEU A 398 6.23 -12.27 14.65
N ILE A 399 6.75 -13.43 15.05
CA ILE A 399 6.13 -14.22 16.12
C ILE A 399 6.26 -13.51 17.48
N THR A 400 7.40 -12.89 17.77
CA THR A 400 7.59 -12.11 18.99
C THR A 400 6.63 -10.93 19.06
N GLU A 401 6.52 -10.17 17.95
CA GLU A 401 5.62 -9.04 17.85
C GLU A 401 4.14 -9.46 18.00
N MET A 402 3.76 -10.63 17.46
CA MET A 402 2.41 -11.20 17.66
C MET A 402 2.12 -11.51 19.12
N ILE A 403 3.03 -12.23 19.82
CA ILE A 403 2.83 -12.64 21.20
C ILE A 403 2.64 -11.43 22.13
N PHE A 404 3.46 -10.41 21.92
CA PHE A 404 3.46 -9.21 22.76
C PHE A 404 2.61 -8.07 22.19
N SER A 405 1.88 -8.28 21.06
CA SER A 405 1.12 -7.26 20.33
C SER A 405 1.96 -5.99 20.10
N TYR A 406 3.21 -6.17 19.72
CA TYR A 406 4.17 -5.09 19.54
C TYR A 406 3.99 -4.44 18.16
N PRO A 407 3.97 -3.10 18.04
CA PRO A 407 3.59 -2.41 16.80
C PRO A 407 4.71 -2.38 15.76
N GLY A 408 5.32 -3.53 15.48
CA GLY A 408 6.41 -3.68 14.52
C GLY A 408 5.93 -4.05 13.11
N LEU A 409 6.92 -4.24 12.21
CA LEU A 409 6.68 -4.62 10.81
C LEU A 409 6.00 -5.98 10.67
N GLY A 410 6.33 -6.94 11.54
CA GLY A 410 5.71 -8.26 11.53
C GLY A 410 4.22 -8.17 11.87
N MET A 411 3.86 -7.37 12.87
CA MET A 411 2.47 -7.13 13.23
C MET A 411 1.71 -6.37 12.13
N ALA A 412 2.35 -5.37 11.52
CA ALA A 412 1.79 -4.65 10.38
C ALA A 412 1.53 -5.60 9.20
N MET A 413 2.48 -6.48 8.89
CA MET A 413 2.35 -7.49 7.84
C MET A 413 1.24 -8.51 8.15
N LEU A 414 1.12 -8.99 9.40
CA LEU A 414 0.05 -9.90 9.81
C LEU A 414 -1.33 -9.26 9.61
N ASN A 415 -1.50 -8.02 10.07
CA ASN A 415 -2.73 -7.27 9.89
C ASN A 415 -3.07 -7.09 8.41
N ALA A 416 -2.06 -6.79 7.58
CA ALA A 416 -2.21 -6.67 6.15
C ALA A 416 -2.63 -8.00 5.48
N ILE A 417 -2.06 -9.13 5.90
CA ILE A 417 -2.44 -10.47 5.42
C ILE A 417 -3.91 -10.76 5.75
N GLN A 418 -4.32 -10.53 6.99
CA GLN A 418 -5.70 -10.78 7.43
C GLN A 418 -6.73 -9.94 6.67
N LYS A 419 -6.33 -8.76 6.18
CA LYS A 419 -7.19 -7.83 5.46
C LYS A 419 -6.94 -7.78 3.95
N ASN A 420 -6.07 -8.66 3.44
CA ASN A 420 -5.69 -8.72 2.02
C ASN A 420 -5.13 -7.40 1.48
N ASP A 421 -4.41 -6.64 2.34
CA ASP A 421 -3.71 -5.40 1.93
C ASP A 421 -2.37 -5.75 1.26
N TYR A 422 -2.43 -6.11 -0.02
CA TYR A 422 -1.28 -6.57 -0.79
C TYR A 422 -0.16 -5.52 -0.89
N ALA A 423 -0.48 -4.24 -0.97
CA ALA A 423 0.53 -3.19 -1.02
C ALA A 423 1.36 -3.16 0.26
N THR A 424 0.71 -3.25 1.42
CA THR A 424 1.39 -3.31 2.72
C THR A 424 2.17 -4.62 2.89
N ILE A 425 1.63 -5.76 2.45
CA ILE A 425 2.36 -7.05 2.48
C ILE A 425 3.64 -6.95 1.66
N GLN A 426 3.55 -6.47 0.42
CA GLN A 426 4.70 -6.30 -0.47
C GLN A 426 5.73 -5.32 0.11
N GLY A 427 5.30 -4.17 0.60
CA GLY A 427 6.16 -3.17 1.19
C GLY A 427 6.89 -3.66 2.44
N CYS A 428 6.19 -4.32 3.36
CA CYS A 428 6.78 -4.92 4.56
C CYS A 428 7.77 -6.03 4.21
N THR A 429 7.41 -6.95 3.30
CA THR A 429 8.29 -8.03 2.85
C THR A 429 9.57 -7.50 2.20
N LEU A 430 9.45 -6.49 1.35
CA LEU A 430 10.59 -5.84 0.72
C LEU A 430 11.49 -5.15 1.74
N MET A 431 10.90 -4.41 2.70
CA MET A 431 11.66 -3.74 3.75
C MET A 431 12.41 -4.72 4.66
N ILE A 432 11.73 -5.78 5.09
CA ILE A 432 12.35 -6.83 5.90
C ILE A 432 13.51 -7.49 5.14
N SER A 433 13.30 -7.87 3.88
CA SER A 433 14.33 -8.44 3.01
C SER A 433 15.52 -7.48 2.85
N THR A 434 15.26 -6.20 2.67
CA THR A 434 16.29 -5.16 2.57
C THR A 434 17.11 -5.06 3.86
N CYS A 435 16.44 -5.00 5.02
CA CYS A 435 17.13 -4.96 6.32
C CYS A 435 18.05 -6.18 6.52
N VAL A 436 17.59 -7.38 6.17
CA VAL A 436 18.39 -8.61 6.27
C VAL A 436 19.59 -8.58 5.32
N LEU A 437 19.39 -8.17 4.07
CA LEU A 437 20.48 -8.08 3.10
C LEU A 437 21.54 -7.06 3.52
N VAL A 438 21.11 -5.89 4.01
CA VAL A 438 22.02 -4.85 4.54
C VAL A 438 22.77 -5.35 5.77
N ALA A 439 22.08 -6.00 6.70
CA ALA A 439 22.69 -6.55 7.91
C ALA A 439 23.73 -7.65 7.57
N ASN A 440 23.38 -8.58 6.68
CA ASN A 440 24.31 -9.63 6.24
C ASN A 440 25.52 -9.06 5.47
N PHE A 441 25.29 -8.07 4.61
CA PHE A 441 26.38 -7.37 3.92
C PHE A 441 27.33 -6.68 4.94
N ALA A 442 26.78 -6.03 5.97
CA ALA A 442 27.58 -5.43 7.03
C ALA A 442 28.44 -6.47 7.75
N VAL A 443 27.89 -7.65 8.05
CA VAL A 443 28.65 -8.75 8.66
C VAL A 443 29.75 -9.27 7.71
N ASP A 444 29.47 -9.43 6.42
CA ASP A 444 30.49 -9.83 5.44
C ASP A 444 31.64 -8.81 5.36
N VAL A 445 31.33 -7.52 5.46
CA VAL A 445 32.34 -6.46 5.54
C VAL A 445 33.15 -6.58 6.83
N LEU A 446 32.50 -6.84 7.98
CA LEU A 446 33.17 -7.09 9.25
C LEU A 446 34.12 -8.30 9.17
N ILE A 447 33.66 -9.42 8.59
CA ILE A 447 34.51 -10.60 8.35
C ILE A 447 35.75 -10.21 7.52
N ALA A 448 35.58 -9.45 6.46
CA ALA A 448 36.70 -9.02 5.61
C ALA A 448 37.69 -8.10 6.35
N VAL A 449 37.22 -7.34 7.36
CA VAL A 449 38.08 -6.50 8.20
C VAL A 449 38.87 -7.33 9.23
N PHE A 450 38.21 -8.30 9.88
CA PHE A 450 38.77 -9.06 10.99
C PHE A 450 39.54 -10.31 10.52
N ASP A 451 39.26 -10.89 9.35
CA ASP A 451 39.95 -12.08 8.84
C ASP A 451 41.14 -11.73 7.95
N PRO A 452 42.38 -11.94 8.47
CA PRO A 452 43.58 -11.70 7.66
C PRO A 452 43.71 -12.67 6.49
N ARG A 453 43.04 -13.85 6.51
CA ARG A 453 43.11 -14.86 5.46
C ARG A 453 42.34 -14.39 4.22
N VAL A 454 41.25 -13.69 4.40
CA VAL A 454 40.50 -13.03 3.30
C VAL A 454 41.40 -12.00 2.61
N LYS A 455 42.21 -11.26 3.41
CA LYS A 455 43.22 -10.31 2.86
C LYS A 455 44.32 -11.01 2.06
N ALA A 456 44.83 -12.15 2.55
CA ALA A 456 45.91 -12.91 1.90
C ALA A 456 45.41 -13.64 0.65
N GLY A 457 44.23 -14.24 0.67
CA GLY A 457 43.64 -14.93 -0.50
C GLY A 457 43.38 -13.99 -1.69
N LEU A 458 43.06 -12.74 -1.42
CA LEU A 458 42.88 -11.68 -2.42
C LEU A 458 44.23 -11.26 -3.08
N GLN A 459 45.34 -11.46 -2.39
CA GLN A 459 46.67 -11.18 -2.95
C GLN A 459 47.19 -12.33 -3.83
N MET A 460 46.76 -13.58 -3.57
CA MET A 460 47.18 -14.74 -4.36
C MET A 460 46.29 -15.02 -5.60
N GLY A 461 45.04 -14.57 -5.58
CA GLY A 461 44.10 -14.72 -6.72
C GLY A 461 44.20 -13.62 -7.78
N GLY A 462 45.18 -12.75 -7.69
CA GLY A 462 45.46 -11.63 -8.62
C GLY A 462 46.65 -11.89 -9.59
N LYS A 463 47.06 -13.16 -9.75
CA LYS A 463 48.00 -13.55 -10.79
C LYS A 463 47.32 -14.31 -11.89
#